data_776fb078c2afa3ff3bd8188ea558d9fd
#
_entry.id   776fb078c2afa3ff3bd8188ea558d9fd
#
_cell.length_a   1.000
_cell.length_b   1.000
_cell.length_c   1.000
_cell.angle_alpha   90.00
_cell.angle_beta   90.00
_cell.angle_gamma   90.00
#
_symmetry.space_group_name_H-M   'P 1'
#
loop_
_entity.id
_entity.type
_entity.pdbx_description
1 polymer ?
#
loop_
_entity_poly.entity_id
_entity_poly.type
_entity_poly.pdbx_seq_one_letter_code
_entity_poly.pdbx_strand_id
1 'polypeptide(L)'
;MLSEREQGWVDDARVELEAAHLLSEHQIPNLAIFHARQALEKLLKCGYPILRQRPMPREHSLTALVHDVFGRIPEPIWEIIKRLNPFYMSTRYVDAAGGPPSEYFAPEDSAEAVEMAQEAFEWIEAQYRERG
;
A
#
# COMPACT_ATOMS: atom_id res chain seq x y z
N MET A 1 -11.17 -0.89 19.55
CA MET A 1 -9.83 -1.52 19.71
C MET A 1 -9.73 -2.76 18.85
N LEU A 2 -8.58 -2.94 18.21
CA LEU A 2 -8.37 -4.13 17.37
C LEU A 2 -8.13 -5.36 18.21
N SER A 3 -8.65 -6.50 17.76
CA SER A 3 -8.33 -7.78 18.37
C SER A 3 -6.86 -8.11 18.11
N GLU A 4 -6.33 -9.09 18.84
CA GLU A 4 -4.95 -9.55 18.65
C GLU A 4 -4.72 -10.03 17.21
N ARG A 5 -5.69 -10.75 16.66
CA ARG A 5 -5.61 -11.23 15.28
C ARG A 5 -5.65 -10.10 14.28
N GLU A 6 -6.54 -9.13 14.47
CA GLU A 6 -6.63 -7.95 13.60
C GLU A 6 -5.35 -7.13 13.67
N GLN A 7 -4.80 -6.95 14.86
CA GLN A 7 -3.54 -6.24 15.02
C GLN A 7 -2.40 -6.96 14.28
N GLY A 8 -2.39 -8.29 14.31
CA GLY A 8 -1.40 -9.09 13.58
C GLY A 8 -1.44 -8.84 12.07
N TRP A 9 -2.63 -8.72 11.49
CA TRP A 9 -2.78 -8.39 10.07
C TRP A 9 -2.23 -7.01 9.76
N VAL A 10 -2.54 -6.03 10.61
CA VAL A 10 -2.04 -4.66 10.43
C VAL A 10 -0.52 -4.62 10.57
N ASP A 11 0.02 -5.35 11.54
CA ASP A 11 1.48 -5.42 11.74
C ASP A 11 2.19 -6.04 10.53
N ASP A 12 1.58 -7.04 9.89
CA ASP A 12 2.15 -7.65 8.69
C ASP A 12 2.21 -6.64 7.54
N ALA A 13 1.16 -5.83 7.39
CA ALA A 13 1.17 -4.75 6.40
C ALA A 13 2.26 -3.72 6.71
N ARG A 14 2.49 -3.42 7.99
CA ARG A 14 3.52 -2.47 8.42
C ARG A 14 4.92 -2.96 8.07
N VAL A 15 5.17 -4.27 8.12
CA VAL A 15 6.46 -4.84 7.73
C VAL A 15 6.77 -4.53 6.27
N GLU A 16 5.75 -4.57 5.40
CA GLU A 16 5.94 -4.18 3.99
C GLU A 16 6.36 -2.71 3.88
N LEU A 17 5.75 -1.85 4.68
CA LEU A 17 6.11 -0.42 4.67
C LEU A 17 7.54 -0.20 5.18
N GLU A 18 7.94 -0.92 6.22
CA GLU A 18 9.32 -0.86 6.73
C GLU A 18 10.31 -1.31 5.66
N ALA A 19 9.99 -2.40 4.94
CA ALA A 19 10.82 -2.88 3.83
C ALA A 19 10.95 -1.81 2.75
N ALA A 20 9.85 -1.12 2.43
CA ALA A 20 9.87 -0.04 1.43
C ALA A 20 10.83 1.08 1.84
N HIS A 21 10.79 1.49 3.11
CA HIS A 21 11.70 2.52 3.63
C HIS A 21 13.16 2.08 3.50
N LEU A 22 13.48 0.86 3.93
CA LEU A 22 14.85 0.34 3.86
C LEU A 22 15.35 0.25 2.43
N LEU A 23 14.52 -0.25 1.52
CA LEU A 23 14.91 -0.37 0.11
C LEU A 23 15.13 0.98 -0.53
N SER A 24 14.31 1.98 -0.18
CA SER A 24 14.49 3.34 -0.68
C SER A 24 15.80 3.94 -0.17
N GLU A 25 16.12 3.75 1.10
CA GLU A 25 17.37 4.22 1.69
C GLU A 25 18.59 3.60 1.03
N HIS A 26 18.49 2.34 0.62
CA HIS A 26 19.55 1.62 -0.06
C HIS A 26 19.52 1.79 -1.58
N GLN A 27 18.68 2.71 -2.07
CA GLN A 27 18.60 3.07 -3.49
C GLN A 27 18.25 1.90 -4.40
N ILE A 28 17.25 1.12 -4.00
CA ILE A 28 16.65 0.05 -4.80
C ILE A 28 15.22 0.47 -5.11
N PRO A 29 15.03 1.43 -6.06
CA PRO A 29 13.75 2.12 -6.20
C PRO A 29 12.59 1.24 -6.65
N ASN A 30 12.82 0.32 -7.58
CA ASN A 30 11.71 -0.51 -8.08
C ASN A 30 11.10 -1.38 -6.97
N LEU A 31 11.94 -1.98 -6.12
CA LEU A 31 11.45 -2.81 -5.03
C LEU A 31 10.86 -1.98 -3.90
N ALA A 32 11.43 -0.78 -3.65
CA ALA A 32 10.87 0.12 -2.66
C ALA A 32 9.43 0.52 -3.03
N ILE A 33 9.21 0.89 -4.30
CA ILE A 33 7.87 1.24 -4.79
C ILE A 33 6.93 0.04 -4.72
N PHE A 34 7.42 -1.14 -5.10
CA PHE A 34 6.62 -2.36 -5.02
C PHE A 34 6.15 -2.61 -3.59
N HIS A 35 7.05 -2.56 -2.61
CA HIS A 35 6.69 -2.83 -1.21
C HIS A 35 5.83 -1.72 -0.62
N ALA A 36 6.04 -0.46 -1.02
CA ALA A 36 5.17 0.64 -0.60
C ALA A 36 3.72 0.39 -1.04
N ARG A 37 3.54 0.00 -2.31
CA ARG A 37 2.21 -0.33 -2.82
C ARG A 37 1.64 -1.57 -2.13
N GLN A 38 2.48 -2.59 -1.91
CA GLN A 38 2.07 -3.83 -1.26
C GLN A 38 1.59 -3.58 0.17
N ALA A 39 2.25 -2.64 0.88
CA ALA A 39 1.84 -2.27 2.23
C ALA A 39 0.40 -1.74 2.23
N LEU A 40 0.07 -0.88 1.26
CA LEU A 40 -1.28 -0.33 1.16
C LEU A 40 -2.29 -1.41 0.77
N GLU A 41 -1.92 -2.31 -0.15
CA GLU A 41 -2.81 -3.40 -0.55
C GLU A 41 -3.14 -4.29 0.64
N LYS A 42 -2.13 -4.72 1.40
CA LYS A 42 -2.35 -5.55 2.59
C LYS A 42 -3.19 -4.84 3.64
N LEU A 43 -2.89 -3.57 3.88
CA LEU A 43 -3.63 -2.81 4.89
C LEU A 43 -5.08 -2.59 4.48
N LEU A 44 -5.33 -2.28 3.21
CA LEU A 44 -6.70 -2.13 2.72
C LEU A 44 -7.49 -3.44 2.82
N LYS A 45 -6.84 -4.57 2.55
CA LYS A 45 -7.50 -5.87 2.69
C LYS A 45 -7.90 -6.17 4.13
N CYS A 46 -7.14 -5.66 5.11
CA CYS A 46 -7.53 -5.78 6.53
C CYS A 46 -8.88 -5.14 6.82
N GLY A 47 -9.29 -4.16 6.03
CA GLY A 47 -10.58 -3.49 6.20
C GLY A 47 -11.78 -4.41 5.98
N TYR A 48 -11.60 -5.49 5.21
CA TYR A 48 -12.71 -6.40 4.97
C TYR A 48 -13.16 -7.10 6.25
N PRO A 49 -12.30 -7.83 6.97
CA PRO A 49 -12.72 -8.39 8.25
C PRO A 49 -12.94 -7.34 9.34
N ILE A 50 -12.15 -6.27 9.39
CA ILE A 50 -12.23 -5.29 10.47
C ILE A 50 -13.49 -4.42 10.36
N LEU A 51 -13.79 -3.89 9.17
CA LEU A 51 -14.88 -2.94 9.01
C LEU A 51 -16.15 -3.53 8.38
N ARG A 52 -16.01 -4.59 7.58
CA ARG A 52 -17.14 -5.12 6.79
C ARG A 52 -17.54 -6.53 7.18
N GLN A 53 -16.83 -7.17 8.10
CA GLN A 53 -17.08 -8.56 8.51
C GLN A 53 -17.14 -9.50 7.32
N ARG A 54 -16.21 -9.33 6.38
CA ARG A 54 -16.09 -10.16 5.17
C ARG A 54 -14.66 -10.68 5.03
N PRO A 55 -14.47 -11.82 4.33
CA PRO A 55 -13.11 -12.32 4.10
C PRO A 55 -12.32 -11.41 3.15
N MET A 56 -11.01 -11.45 3.26
CA MET A 56 -10.12 -10.68 2.38
C MET A 56 -10.23 -11.19 0.94
N PRO A 57 -10.38 -10.28 -0.05
CA PRO A 57 -10.50 -10.68 -1.44
C PRO A 57 -9.13 -10.90 -2.09
N ARG A 58 -9.15 -11.46 -3.30
CA ARG A 58 -7.94 -11.62 -4.12
C ARG A 58 -7.71 -10.40 -5.03
N GLU A 59 -8.33 -9.29 -4.73
CA GLU A 59 -8.21 -8.07 -5.50
C GLU A 59 -6.82 -7.44 -5.34
N HIS A 60 -6.25 -6.90 -6.43
CA HIS A 60 -4.98 -6.19 -6.40
C HIS A 60 -5.13 -4.70 -6.68
N SER A 61 -6.27 -4.25 -7.17
CA SER A 61 -6.51 -2.85 -7.45
C SER A 61 -6.72 -2.06 -6.16
N LEU A 62 -5.83 -1.10 -5.88
CA LEU A 62 -5.96 -0.27 -4.69
C LEU A 62 -7.25 0.56 -4.73
N THR A 63 -7.60 1.09 -5.90
CA THR A 63 -8.82 1.91 -6.03
C THR A 63 -10.07 1.08 -5.77
N ALA A 64 -10.11 -0.16 -6.26
CA ALA A 64 -11.24 -1.06 -6.00
C ALA A 64 -11.35 -1.40 -4.51
N LEU A 65 -10.20 -1.65 -3.85
CA LEU A 65 -10.18 -1.96 -2.42
C LEU A 65 -10.68 -0.78 -1.59
N VAL A 66 -10.24 0.44 -1.91
CA VAL A 66 -10.71 1.64 -1.21
C VAL A 66 -12.23 1.79 -1.36
N HIS A 67 -12.73 1.61 -2.59
CA HIS A 67 -14.16 1.74 -2.85
C HIS A 67 -14.96 0.75 -2.00
N ASP A 68 -14.53 -0.50 -1.94
CA ASP A 68 -15.23 -1.54 -1.17
C ASP A 68 -15.15 -1.32 0.34
N VAL A 69 -13.99 -0.90 0.85
CA VAL A 69 -13.78 -0.78 2.29
C VAL A 69 -14.37 0.52 2.85
N PHE A 70 -14.10 1.64 2.18
CA PHE A 70 -14.44 2.97 2.69
C PHE A 70 -15.51 3.69 1.88
N GLY A 71 -15.63 3.41 0.59
CA GLY A 71 -16.45 4.20 -0.33
C GLY A 71 -15.73 5.49 -0.67
N ARG A 72 -15.86 6.51 0.18
CA ARG A 72 -15.22 7.81 -0.03
C ARG A 72 -14.16 8.08 1.03
N ILE A 73 -13.01 8.61 0.60
CA ILE A 73 -11.90 8.97 1.49
C ILE A 73 -11.44 10.40 1.18
N PRO A 74 -10.66 11.02 2.09
CA PRO A 74 -10.15 12.37 1.84
C PRO A 74 -9.38 12.48 0.53
N GLU A 75 -9.55 13.59 -0.16
CA GLU A 75 -8.94 13.80 -1.47
C GLU A 75 -7.42 13.58 -1.49
N PRO A 76 -6.64 14.09 -0.51
CA PRO A 76 -5.19 13.84 -0.53
C PRO A 76 -4.82 12.35 -0.49
N ILE A 77 -5.58 11.56 0.30
CA ILE A 77 -5.34 10.12 0.40
C ILE A 77 -5.75 9.43 -0.91
N TRP A 78 -6.88 9.84 -1.48
CA TRP A 78 -7.35 9.29 -2.75
C TRP A 78 -6.33 9.53 -3.88
N GLU A 79 -5.71 10.72 -3.92
CA GLU A 79 -4.68 11.01 -4.92
C GLU A 79 -3.47 10.07 -4.77
N ILE A 80 -3.06 9.76 -3.53
CA ILE A 80 -1.99 8.81 -3.28
C ILE A 80 -2.36 7.43 -3.81
N ILE A 81 -3.56 6.95 -3.49
CA ILE A 81 -4.05 5.65 -3.93
C ILE A 81 -4.03 5.54 -5.45
N LYS A 82 -4.54 6.57 -6.14
CA LYS A 82 -4.56 6.58 -7.61
C LYS A 82 -3.14 6.55 -8.20
N ARG A 83 -2.21 7.30 -7.60
CA ARG A 83 -0.85 7.38 -8.11
C ARG A 83 -0.07 6.08 -7.93
N LEU A 84 -0.29 5.37 -6.83
CA LEU A 84 0.42 4.13 -6.56
C LEU A 84 -0.23 2.90 -7.18
N ASN A 85 -1.51 2.99 -7.51
CA ASN A 85 -2.27 1.84 -8.02
C ASN A 85 -1.63 1.16 -9.23
N PRO A 86 -1.12 1.87 -10.26
CA PRO A 86 -0.62 1.21 -11.46
C PRO A 86 0.72 0.48 -11.30
N PHE A 87 1.37 0.57 -10.15
CA PHE A 87 2.72 0.03 -9.99
C PHE A 87 2.79 -1.45 -9.62
N TYR A 88 1.68 -2.17 -9.64
CA TYR A 88 1.69 -3.60 -9.33
C TYR A 88 2.58 -4.41 -10.28
N MET A 89 2.45 -4.16 -11.58
CA MET A 89 3.21 -4.91 -12.60
C MET A 89 4.51 -4.24 -12.98
N SER A 90 4.51 -2.92 -13.17
CA SER A 90 5.66 -2.18 -13.71
C SER A 90 6.90 -2.20 -12.82
N THR A 91 6.74 -2.41 -11.50
CA THR A 91 7.87 -2.47 -10.57
C THR A 91 8.55 -3.84 -10.53
N ARG A 92 7.91 -4.87 -11.10
CA ARG A 92 8.38 -6.25 -11.01
C ARG A 92 8.72 -6.90 -12.34
N TYR A 93 8.09 -6.47 -13.43
CA TYR A 93 8.18 -7.19 -14.71
C TYR A 93 8.66 -6.28 -15.82
N VAL A 94 9.66 -6.76 -16.57
CA VAL A 94 10.29 -6.01 -17.67
C VAL A 94 9.26 -5.55 -18.72
N ASP A 95 8.37 -6.44 -19.13
CA ASP A 95 7.40 -6.12 -20.19
C ASP A 95 6.45 -4.99 -19.78
N ALA A 96 6.07 -4.96 -18.51
CA ALA A 96 5.16 -3.93 -18.02
C ALA A 96 5.83 -2.58 -17.84
N ALA A 97 7.13 -2.56 -17.52
CA ALA A 97 7.88 -1.33 -17.28
C ALA A 97 8.50 -0.73 -18.56
N GLY A 98 8.55 -1.50 -19.64
CA GLY A 98 9.24 -1.06 -20.88
C GLY A 98 10.74 -1.25 -20.83
N GLY A 99 11.26 -1.93 -19.79
CA GLY A 99 12.67 -2.23 -19.60
C GLY A 99 12.88 -2.85 -18.23
N PRO A 100 14.13 -3.18 -17.83
CA PRO A 100 14.38 -3.73 -16.49
C PRO A 100 13.87 -2.78 -15.41
N PRO A 101 13.02 -3.25 -14.48
CA PRO A 101 12.45 -2.37 -13.44
C PRO A 101 13.51 -1.63 -12.62
N SER A 102 14.66 -2.26 -12.35
CA SER A 102 15.75 -1.64 -11.60
C SER A 102 16.38 -0.44 -12.31
N GLU A 103 16.21 -0.32 -13.64
CA GLU A 103 16.74 0.77 -14.44
C GLU A 103 15.67 1.82 -14.77
N TYR A 104 14.39 1.44 -14.67
CA TYR A 104 13.27 2.30 -15.07
C TYR A 104 12.94 3.36 -14.01
N PHE A 105 13.10 3.02 -12.74
CA PHE A 105 12.73 3.92 -11.64
C PHE A 105 13.97 4.57 -11.02
N ALA A 106 13.89 5.88 -10.76
CA ALA A 106 14.96 6.64 -10.10
C ALA A 106 14.79 6.62 -8.57
N PRO A 107 15.88 6.86 -7.81
CA PRO A 107 15.78 6.94 -6.34
C PRO A 107 14.76 7.96 -5.85
N GLU A 108 14.59 9.09 -6.53
CA GLU A 108 13.60 10.12 -6.18
C GLU A 108 12.18 9.59 -6.28
N ASP A 109 11.92 8.70 -7.25
CA ASP A 109 10.61 8.08 -7.43
C ASP A 109 10.25 7.23 -6.21
N SER A 110 11.22 6.50 -5.67
CA SER A 110 10.98 5.65 -4.51
C SER A 110 10.80 6.47 -3.25
N ALA A 111 11.58 7.53 -3.07
CA ALA A 111 11.46 8.40 -1.90
C ALA A 111 10.06 9.01 -1.85
N GLU A 112 9.57 9.52 -2.99
CA GLU A 112 8.23 10.09 -3.07
C GLU A 112 7.15 9.04 -2.81
N ALA A 113 7.28 7.87 -3.43
CA ALA A 113 6.29 6.79 -3.28
C ALA A 113 6.20 6.30 -1.83
N VAL A 114 7.34 6.17 -1.15
CA VAL A 114 7.38 5.70 0.22
C VAL A 114 6.74 6.74 1.16
N GLU A 115 7.01 8.03 0.95
CA GLU A 115 6.37 9.08 1.74
C GLU A 115 4.86 9.10 1.56
N MET A 116 4.39 8.97 0.32
CA MET A 116 2.96 8.91 0.03
C MET A 116 2.33 7.68 0.68
N ALA A 117 2.98 6.53 0.57
CA ALA A 117 2.47 5.31 1.18
C ALA A 117 2.39 5.43 2.71
N GLN A 118 3.38 6.08 3.33
CA GLN A 118 3.38 6.32 4.77
C GLN A 118 2.16 7.14 5.18
N GLU A 119 1.88 8.23 4.47
CA GLU A 119 0.74 9.09 4.76
C GLU A 119 -0.59 8.34 4.63
N ALA A 120 -0.76 7.62 3.53
CA ALA A 120 -1.98 6.85 3.32
C ALA A 120 -2.12 5.72 4.36
N PHE A 121 -1.02 5.06 4.69
CA PHE A 121 -1.01 4.00 5.69
C PHE A 121 -1.49 4.50 7.05
N GLU A 122 -0.96 5.65 7.47
CA GLU A 122 -1.33 6.23 8.76
C GLU A 122 -2.82 6.58 8.80
N TRP A 123 -3.35 7.14 7.72
CA TRP A 123 -4.77 7.47 7.66
C TRP A 123 -5.65 6.21 7.74
N ILE A 124 -5.31 5.19 6.95
CA ILE A 124 -6.09 3.94 6.91
C ILE A 124 -6.07 3.25 8.28
N GLU A 125 -4.88 3.13 8.88
CA GLU A 125 -4.75 2.50 10.18
C GLU A 125 -5.57 3.23 11.24
N ALA A 126 -5.57 4.55 11.22
CA ALA A 126 -6.37 5.36 12.15
C ALA A 126 -7.85 5.03 12.05
N GLN A 127 -8.37 4.78 10.83
CA GLN A 127 -9.77 4.41 10.65
C GLN A 127 -10.09 3.08 11.32
N TYR A 128 -9.18 2.11 11.23
CA TYR A 128 -9.39 0.82 11.87
C TYR A 128 -9.41 0.93 13.41
N ARG A 129 -8.53 1.75 13.96
CA ARG A 129 -8.47 1.94 15.41
C ARG A 129 -9.65 2.71 15.97
N GLU A 130 -10.17 3.67 15.20
CA GLU A 130 -11.33 4.47 15.61
C GLU A 130 -12.62 3.65 15.65
N ARG A 131 -12.68 2.55 14.91
CA ARG A 131 -13.85 1.67 14.91
C ARG A 131 -14.15 1.14 16.30
N GLY A 132 -13.11 0.80 17.02
CA GLY A 132 -13.25 0.22 18.34
C GLY A 132 -13.52 1.25 19.39
#